data_c7981ca500bf3b00c6896cacee68dc75
#
_entry.id   c7981ca500bf3b00c6896cacee68dc75
#
_cell.length_a   1.000
_cell.length_b   1.000
_cell.length_c   1.000
_cell.angle_alpha   90.00
_cell.angle_beta   90.00
_cell.angle_gamma   90.00
#
_symmetry.space_group_name_H-M   'P 1'
#
loop_
_entity.id
_entity.type
_entity.pdbx_description
1 polymer ?
#
loop_
_entity_poly.entity_id
_entity_poly.type
_entity_poly.pdbx_seq_one_letter_code
_entity_poly.pdbx_strand_id
1 'polypeptide(L)'
;MLDELQIIKNHEVADIIPASSIPSNNNIIGTRWVFEVKAHGRLKARLVVQGWSQRHGLNCGSTFSPVCRLESQRLLLAIATAKNWPTLALDVQIDFLNGKLQETVFCRQPSGFKAFDPTTGEPQVMRLKRALYGLRQSPKVWNVTMDTGLRKMFF
;
A
#
# COMPACT_ATOMS: atom_id res chain seq x y z
N MET A 1 13.76 -8.28 3.40
CA MET A 1 12.54 -9.09 3.18
C MET A 1 11.85 -9.42 4.49
N LEU A 2 12.53 -10.00 5.46
CA LEU A 2 11.91 -10.35 6.76
C LEU A 2 11.30 -9.13 7.45
N ASP A 3 12.00 -8.00 7.47
CA ASP A 3 11.50 -6.75 8.06
C ASP A 3 10.20 -6.27 7.38
N GLU A 4 10.12 -6.39 6.05
CA GLU A 4 8.91 -6.02 5.29
C GLU A 4 7.72 -6.92 5.63
N LEU A 5 7.96 -8.23 5.76
CA LEU A 5 6.92 -9.18 6.18
C LEU A 5 6.47 -8.94 7.61
N GLN A 6 7.40 -8.59 8.50
CA GLN A 6 7.06 -8.25 9.88
C GLN A 6 6.21 -6.98 9.94
N ILE A 7 6.52 -5.98 9.12
CA ILE A 7 5.70 -4.76 8.98
C ILE A 7 4.30 -5.10 8.48
N ILE A 8 4.17 -5.90 7.43
CA ILE A 8 2.90 -6.36 6.87
C ILE A 8 2.06 -7.08 7.94
N LYS A 9 2.69 -7.92 8.74
CA LYS A 9 2.05 -8.65 9.84
C LYS A 9 1.61 -7.70 10.98
N ASN A 10 2.51 -6.84 11.45
CA ASN A 10 2.24 -5.91 12.55
C ASN A 10 1.11 -4.93 12.23
N HIS A 11 0.98 -4.53 10.97
CA HIS A 11 -0.08 -3.64 10.50
C HIS A 11 -1.35 -4.38 10.06
N GLU A 12 -1.40 -5.71 10.24
CA GLU A 12 -2.54 -6.54 9.83
C GLU A 12 -3.00 -6.24 8.39
N VAL A 13 -2.03 -6.13 7.47
CA VAL A 13 -2.30 -5.74 6.08
C VAL A 13 -3.10 -6.79 5.34
N ALA A 14 -2.94 -8.06 5.69
CA ALA A 14 -3.59 -9.18 5.03
C ALA A 14 -3.93 -10.32 6.00
N ASP A 15 -5.01 -11.02 5.73
CA ASP A 15 -5.30 -12.34 6.29
C ASP A 15 -4.79 -13.42 5.33
N ILE A 16 -4.27 -14.50 5.90
CA ILE A 16 -3.90 -15.70 5.15
C ILE A 16 -5.10 -16.65 5.15
N ILE A 17 -5.60 -17.00 3.98
CA ILE A 17 -6.80 -17.83 3.82
C ILE A 17 -6.56 -18.95 2.80
N PRO A 18 -7.30 -20.08 2.89
CA PRO A 18 -7.24 -21.14 1.88
C PRO A 18 -7.63 -20.62 0.49
N ALA A 19 -6.97 -21.10 -0.57
CA ALA A 19 -7.29 -20.71 -1.94
C ALA A 19 -8.69 -21.13 -2.36
N SER A 20 -9.20 -22.25 -1.82
CA SER A 20 -10.56 -22.75 -2.05
C SER A 20 -11.66 -21.81 -1.54
N SER A 21 -11.37 -20.95 -0.56
CA SER A 21 -12.32 -19.98 -0.02
C SER A 21 -12.59 -18.77 -0.92
N ILE A 22 -11.86 -18.64 -2.05
CA ILE A 22 -12.00 -17.51 -2.97
C ILE A 22 -13.19 -17.77 -3.92
N PRO A 23 -14.12 -16.81 -4.06
CA PRO A 23 -15.19 -16.92 -5.04
C PRO A 23 -14.64 -17.08 -6.47
N SER A 24 -15.26 -17.95 -7.29
CA SER A 24 -14.77 -18.31 -8.63
C SER A 24 -14.65 -17.14 -9.62
N ASN A 25 -15.37 -16.06 -9.38
CA ASN A 25 -15.31 -14.84 -10.20
C ASN A 25 -14.15 -13.90 -9.84
N ASN A 26 -13.41 -14.16 -8.73
CA ASN A 26 -12.29 -13.35 -8.31
C ASN A 26 -10.97 -13.87 -8.88
N ASN A 27 -10.10 -12.95 -9.29
CA ASN A 27 -8.75 -13.29 -9.71
C ASN A 27 -7.75 -13.10 -8.55
N ILE A 28 -6.75 -13.96 -8.50
CA ILE A 28 -5.62 -13.87 -7.55
C ILE A 28 -4.51 -13.09 -8.23
N ILE A 29 -4.17 -11.94 -7.66
CA ILE A 29 -3.15 -11.03 -8.20
C ILE A 29 -1.76 -11.51 -7.77
N GLY A 30 -0.79 -11.43 -8.67
CA GLY A 30 0.60 -11.76 -8.36
C GLY A 30 1.24 -10.73 -7.41
N THR A 31 2.26 -11.18 -6.69
CA THR A 31 3.16 -10.29 -5.94
C THR A 31 4.58 -10.46 -6.41
N ARG A 32 5.41 -9.45 -6.21
CA ARG A 32 6.85 -9.51 -6.48
C ARG A 32 7.64 -8.73 -5.44
N TRP A 33 8.88 -9.11 -5.25
CA TRP A 33 9.83 -8.32 -4.50
C TRP A 33 10.46 -7.24 -5.38
N VAL A 34 10.58 -6.05 -4.85
CA VAL A 34 11.37 -4.94 -5.43
C VAL A 34 12.47 -4.61 -4.45
N PHE A 35 13.71 -4.69 -4.93
CA PHE A 35 14.89 -4.43 -4.14
C PHE A 35 15.50 -3.09 -4.54
N GLU A 36 15.96 -2.34 -3.55
CA GLU A 36 16.60 -1.05 -3.71
C GLU A 36 17.82 -0.97 -2.81
N VAL A 37 18.93 -0.48 -3.34
CA VAL A 37 20.13 -0.12 -2.55
C VAL A 37 20.08 1.37 -2.30
N LYS A 38 19.94 1.78 -1.05
CA LYS A 38 19.97 3.20 -0.67
C LYS A 38 21.40 3.77 -0.68
N ALA A 39 21.53 5.12 -0.72
CA ALA A 39 22.81 5.83 -0.83
C ALA A 39 23.89 5.39 0.18
N HIS A 40 23.50 4.86 1.35
CA HIS A 40 24.43 4.38 2.39
C HIS A 40 24.62 2.85 2.36
N GLY A 41 24.38 2.19 1.22
CA GLY A 41 24.51 0.73 1.09
C GLY A 41 23.42 -0.09 1.78
N ARG A 42 22.42 0.55 2.42
CA ARG A 42 21.32 -0.13 3.07
C ARG A 42 20.40 -0.79 2.05
N LEU A 43 20.25 -2.09 2.15
CA LEU A 43 19.32 -2.85 1.31
C LEU A 43 17.87 -2.63 1.79
N LYS A 44 16.98 -2.31 0.86
CA LYS A 44 15.55 -2.21 1.11
C LYS A 44 14.80 -3.17 0.19
N ALA A 45 13.89 -3.95 0.75
CA ALA A 45 12.99 -4.82 0.00
C ALA A 45 11.56 -4.34 0.23
N ARG A 46 10.77 -4.25 -0.84
CA ARG A 46 9.34 -3.97 -0.77
C ARG A 46 8.55 -5.09 -1.42
N LEU A 47 7.48 -5.53 -0.79
CA LEU A 47 6.51 -6.41 -1.41
C LEU A 47 5.53 -5.57 -2.24
N VAL A 48 5.45 -5.87 -3.54
CA VAL A 48 4.66 -5.09 -4.49
C VAL A 48 3.63 -6.00 -5.18
N VAL A 49 2.38 -5.58 -5.17
CA VAL A 49 1.29 -6.25 -5.90
C VAL A 49 1.36 -5.90 -7.39
N GLN A 50 1.12 -6.87 -8.25
CA GLN A 50 1.06 -6.68 -9.70
C GLN A 50 -0.29 -6.09 -10.12
N GLY A 51 -0.56 -4.83 -9.75
CA GLY A 51 -1.84 -4.15 -9.93
C GLY A 51 -2.29 -3.98 -11.39
N TRP A 52 -1.41 -4.20 -12.37
CA TRP A 52 -1.79 -4.24 -13.77
C TRP A 52 -2.79 -5.34 -14.10
N SER A 53 -2.83 -6.43 -13.30
CA SER A 53 -3.79 -7.52 -13.45
C SER A 53 -5.11 -7.32 -12.70
N GLN A 54 -5.29 -6.17 -12.03
CA GLN A 54 -6.56 -5.83 -11.40
C GLN A 54 -7.66 -5.56 -12.42
N ARG A 55 -8.89 -5.97 -12.07
CA ARG A 55 -10.09 -5.77 -12.89
C ARG A 55 -10.94 -4.67 -12.27
N HIS A 56 -11.22 -3.63 -13.05
CA HIS A 56 -12.08 -2.53 -12.62
C HIS A 56 -13.50 -3.06 -12.29
N GLY A 57 -14.10 -2.57 -11.21
CA GLY A 57 -15.41 -3.00 -10.73
C GLY A 57 -15.42 -4.30 -9.93
N LEU A 58 -14.30 -5.05 -9.90
CA LEU A 58 -14.18 -6.28 -9.11
C LEU A 58 -13.26 -6.09 -7.90
N ASN A 59 -11.99 -5.78 -8.15
CA ASN A 59 -10.96 -5.60 -7.11
C ASN A 59 -10.20 -4.27 -7.23
N CYS A 60 -10.72 -3.37 -8.04
CA CYS A 60 -10.22 -2.02 -8.23
C CYS A 60 -11.38 -1.09 -8.52
N GLY A 61 -11.59 -0.11 -7.67
CA GLY A 61 -12.55 0.97 -7.87
C GLY A 61 -11.88 2.21 -8.47
N SER A 62 -12.28 3.39 -8.00
CA SER A 62 -11.67 4.66 -8.41
C SER A 62 -10.21 4.75 -7.96
N THR A 63 -9.33 5.17 -8.86
CA THR A 63 -7.88 5.23 -8.65
C THR A 63 -7.31 6.64 -8.66
N PHE A 64 -8.12 7.64 -8.99
CA PHE A 64 -7.66 9.02 -9.04
C PHE A 64 -7.17 9.49 -7.67
N SER A 65 -5.95 9.99 -7.64
CA SER A 65 -5.34 10.64 -6.47
C SER A 65 -4.76 11.98 -6.91
N PRO A 66 -5.11 13.09 -6.25
CA PRO A 66 -4.52 14.38 -6.58
C PRO A 66 -3.03 14.37 -6.25
N VAL A 67 -2.24 15.00 -7.13
CA VAL A 67 -0.81 15.24 -6.92
C VAL A 67 -0.59 16.75 -6.97
N CYS A 68 0.07 17.30 -5.96
CA CYS A 68 0.41 18.71 -5.94
C CYS A 68 1.45 19.02 -7.02
N ARG A 69 1.18 20.04 -7.84
CA ARG A 69 2.12 20.51 -8.85
C ARG A 69 3.33 21.17 -8.19
N LEU A 70 4.49 20.97 -8.77
CA LEU A 70 5.75 21.52 -8.24
C LEU A 70 5.72 23.04 -8.13
N GLU A 71 5.09 23.72 -9.10
CA GLU A 71 4.90 25.17 -9.13
C GLU A 71 4.08 25.64 -7.92
N SER A 72 3.03 24.91 -7.57
CA SER A 72 2.21 25.23 -6.39
C SER A 72 2.99 25.09 -5.08
N GLN A 73 3.83 24.06 -4.98
CA GLN A 73 4.71 23.88 -3.81
C GLN A 73 5.72 25.02 -3.70
N ARG A 74 6.37 25.39 -4.81
CA ARG A 74 7.34 26.50 -4.87
C ARG A 74 6.69 27.84 -4.52
N LEU A 75 5.49 28.10 -5.03
CA LEU A 75 4.72 29.32 -4.71
C LEU A 75 4.43 29.41 -3.21
N LEU A 76 3.92 28.32 -2.60
CA LEU A 76 3.63 28.29 -1.17
C LEU A 76 4.88 28.51 -0.33
N LEU A 77 6.02 27.90 -0.68
CA LEU A 77 7.30 28.12 0.00
C LEU A 77 7.79 29.57 -0.14
N ALA A 78 7.65 30.17 -1.32
CA ALA A 78 8.00 31.58 -1.52
C ALA A 78 7.16 32.52 -0.66
N ILE A 79 5.84 32.28 -0.59
CA ILE A 79 4.93 33.06 0.28
C ILE A 79 5.29 32.86 1.76
N ALA A 80 5.53 31.62 2.18
CA ALA A 80 5.93 31.31 3.55
C ALA A 80 7.23 32.02 3.94
N THR A 81 8.22 32.03 3.06
CA THR A 81 9.49 32.74 3.25
C THR A 81 9.26 34.25 3.35
N ALA A 82 8.49 34.85 2.42
CA ALA A 82 8.19 36.29 2.42
C ALA A 82 7.45 36.75 3.67
N LYS A 83 6.66 35.87 4.27
CA LYS A 83 5.87 36.13 5.48
C LYS A 83 6.53 35.63 6.79
N ASN A 84 7.75 35.10 6.70
CA ASN A 84 8.44 34.46 7.82
C ASN A 84 7.60 33.38 8.53
N TRP A 85 6.80 32.62 7.78
CA TRP A 85 6.05 31.51 8.35
C TRP A 85 6.98 30.31 8.59
N PRO A 86 6.87 29.65 9.74
CA PRO A 86 7.60 28.41 9.96
C PRO A 86 7.12 27.32 9.01
N THR A 87 8.06 26.56 8.45
CA THR A 87 7.76 25.41 7.59
C THR A 87 8.27 24.14 8.24
N LEU A 88 7.47 23.07 8.16
CA LEU A 88 7.82 21.76 8.69
C LEU A 88 7.72 20.72 7.56
N ALA A 89 8.78 19.93 7.38
CA ALA A 89 8.77 18.77 6.51
C ALA A 89 8.45 17.52 7.33
N LEU A 90 7.44 16.79 6.90
CA LEU A 90 7.02 15.52 7.51
C LEU A 90 7.13 14.41 6.48
N ASP A 91 7.64 13.24 6.91
CA ASP A 91 7.66 12.01 6.13
C ASP A 91 6.86 10.94 6.88
N VAL A 92 5.89 10.35 6.21
CA VAL A 92 5.06 9.32 6.80
C VAL A 92 5.64 7.95 6.46
N GLN A 93 6.03 7.23 7.49
CA GLN A 93 6.49 5.86 7.31
C GLN A 93 5.31 4.94 6.96
N ILE A 94 5.54 4.02 6.00
CA ILE A 94 4.58 2.95 5.67
C ILE A 94 3.23 3.54 5.20
N ASP A 95 3.28 4.60 4.43
CA ASP A 95 2.16 5.41 3.96
C ASP A 95 0.95 4.59 3.46
N PHE A 96 1.10 3.75 2.45
CA PHE A 96 -0.01 2.99 1.88
C PHE A 96 -0.64 1.98 2.84
N LEU A 97 0.17 1.35 3.72
CA LEU A 97 -0.32 0.33 4.65
C LEU A 97 -1.25 0.90 5.73
N ASN A 98 -1.28 2.22 5.91
CA ASN A 98 -2.23 2.87 6.81
C ASN A 98 -3.64 2.97 6.22
N GLY A 99 -3.77 2.87 4.89
CA GLY A 99 -5.04 2.99 4.20
C GLY A 99 -5.84 1.68 4.17
N LYS A 100 -7.09 1.70 4.61
CA LYS A 100 -8.00 0.55 4.56
C LYS A 100 -8.60 0.40 3.15
N LEU A 101 -8.56 -0.81 2.62
CA LEU A 101 -9.23 -1.14 1.35
C LEU A 101 -10.73 -1.29 1.55
N GLN A 102 -11.50 -0.84 0.58
CA GLN A 102 -12.95 -1.07 0.52
C GLN A 102 -13.27 -2.30 -0.34
N GLU A 103 -12.46 -2.53 -1.36
CA GLU A 103 -12.59 -3.66 -2.27
C GLU A 103 -11.89 -4.90 -1.71
N THR A 104 -12.45 -6.06 -2.01
CA THR A 104 -11.80 -7.34 -1.69
C THR A 104 -10.73 -7.66 -2.72
N VAL A 105 -9.48 -7.76 -2.28
CA VAL A 105 -8.32 -8.04 -3.13
C VAL A 105 -7.62 -9.30 -2.61
N PHE A 106 -7.47 -10.29 -3.51
CA PHE A 106 -6.73 -11.51 -3.22
C PHE A 106 -5.38 -11.50 -3.94
N CYS A 107 -4.31 -11.80 -3.21
CA CYS A 107 -2.95 -11.83 -3.74
C CYS A 107 -2.26 -13.16 -3.45
N ARG A 108 -1.36 -13.56 -4.35
CA ARG A 108 -0.45 -14.67 -4.07
C ARG A 108 0.50 -14.27 -2.94
N GLN A 109 0.86 -15.23 -2.10
CA GLN A 109 1.89 -15.02 -1.11
C GLN A 109 3.24 -14.73 -1.79
N PRO A 110 4.13 -13.96 -1.12
CA PRO A 110 5.43 -13.61 -1.69
C PRO A 110 6.28 -14.85 -1.96
N SER A 111 7.05 -14.80 -3.05
CA SER A 111 8.02 -15.86 -3.38
C SER A 111 9.01 -16.05 -2.24
N GLY A 112 9.28 -17.30 -1.86
CA GLY A 112 10.14 -17.66 -0.75
C GLY A 112 9.45 -17.73 0.63
N PHE A 113 8.20 -17.30 0.74
CA PHE A 113 7.45 -17.27 2.01
C PHE A 113 6.02 -17.78 1.83
N LYS A 114 5.86 -18.85 1.05
CA LYS A 114 4.56 -19.48 0.83
C LYS A 114 4.19 -20.35 2.02
N ALA A 115 3.04 -20.10 2.62
CA ALA A 115 2.43 -20.99 3.59
C ALA A 115 1.39 -21.89 2.91
N PHE A 116 1.27 -23.09 3.44
CA PHE A 116 0.24 -24.06 3.10
C PHE A 116 -0.59 -24.32 4.35
N ASP A 117 -1.83 -24.72 4.16
CA ASP A 117 -2.66 -25.14 5.29
C ASP A 117 -2.02 -26.37 5.95
N PRO A 118 -1.76 -26.32 7.26
CA PRO A 118 -1.06 -27.42 7.95
C PRO A 118 -1.90 -28.70 8.02
N THR A 119 -3.22 -28.59 7.86
CA THR A 119 -4.15 -29.72 7.95
C THR A 119 -4.43 -30.35 6.61
N THR A 120 -4.64 -29.53 5.57
CA THR A 120 -5.07 -29.99 4.24
C THR A 120 -3.92 -29.99 3.23
N GLY A 121 -2.81 -29.32 3.51
CA GLY A 121 -1.73 -29.09 2.53
C GLY A 121 -2.10 -28.12 1.40
N GLU A 122 -3.26 -27.48 1.48
CA GLU A 122 -3.78 -26.60 0.45
C GLU A 122 -2.98 -25.29 0.37
N PRO A 123 -2.71 -24.76 -0.85
CA PRO A 123 -2.06 -23.47 -0.98
C PRO A 123 -2.91 -22.35 -0.41
N GLN A 124 -2.30 -21.47 0.36
CA GLN A 124 -2.94 -20.31 0.95
C GLN A 124 -2.63 -19.05 0.16
N VAL A 125 -3.51 -18.05 0.27
CA VAL A 125 -3.42 -16.74 -0.37
C VAL A 125 -3.61 -15.62 0.65
N MET A 126 -3.22 -14.42 0.29
CA MET A 126 -3.43 -13.21 1.08
C MET A 126 -4.73 -12.52 0.65
N ARG A 127 -5.64 -12.31 1.58
CA ARG A 127 -6.77 -11.38 1.44
C ARG A 127 -6.35 -10.05 2.04
N LEU A 128 -6.17 -9.03 1.21
CA LEU A 128 -5.73 -7.72 1.67
C LEU A 128 -6.85 -6.98 2.41
N LYS A 129 -6.53 -6.43 3.58
CA LYS A 129 -7.37 -5.51 4.37
C LYS A 129 -6.94 -4.05 4.20
N ARG A 130 -5.65 -3.85 3.90
CA ARG A 130 -5.05 -2.52 3.74
C ARG A 130 -4.35 -2.40 2.39
N ALA A 131 -4.16 -1.17 1.97
CA ALA A 131 -3.46 -0.90 0.72
C ALA A 131 -2.00 -1.36 0.79
N LEU A 132 -1.51 -1.88 -0.33
CA LEU A 132 -0.14 -2.35 -0.49
C LEU A 132 0.46 -1.71 -1.74
N TYR A 133 1.78 -1.60 -1.77
CA TYR A 133 2.49 -1.08 -2.93
C TYR A 133 2.10 -1.82 -4.20
N GLY A 134 1.87 -1.08 -5.29
CA GLY A 134 1.55 -1.60 -6.60
C GLY A 134 0.06 -1.79 -6.90
N LEU A 135 -0.86 -1.68 -5.93
CA LEU A 135 -2.29 -1.60 -6.22
C LEU A 135 -2.62 -0.25 -6.87
N ARG A 136 -3.53 -0.26 -7.84
CA ARG A 136 -3.95 0.97 -8.57
C ARG A 136 -4.62 1.99 -7.65
N GLN A 137 -5.39 1.55 -6.66
CA GLN A 137 -6.11 2.42 -5.73
C GLN A 137 -5.28 2.86 -4.51
N SER A 138 -4.09 2.30 -4.27
CA SER A 138 -3.28 2.64 -3.09
C SER A 138 -2.99 4.14 -2.94
N PRO A 139 -2.64 4.89 -4.00
CA PRO A 139 -2.44 6.33 -3.89
C PRO A 139 -3.70 7.08 -3.44
N LYS A 140 -4.87 6.71 -3.98
CA LYS A 140 -6.16 7.32 -3.58
C LYS A 140 -6.50 7.01 -2.13
N VAL A 141 -6.41 5.74 -1.74
CA VAL A 141 -6.71 5.29 -0.37
C VAL A 141 -5.83 6.02 0.62
N TRP A 142 -4.54 6.14 0.32
CA TRP A 142 -3.61 6.90 1.14
C TRP A 142 -3.96 8.39 1.22
N ASN A 143 -4.24 9.04 0.08
CA ASN A 143 -4.61 10.44 0.05
C ASN A 143 -5.83 10.75 0.94
N VAL A 144 -6.88 9.92 0.86
CA VAL A 144 -8.08 10.06 1.71
C VAL A 144 -7.74 9.84 3.19
N THR A 145 -6.89 8.86 3.50
CA THR A 145 -6.47 8.57 4.88
C THR A 145 -5.69 9.74 5.46
N MET A 146 -4.75 10.29 4.70
CA MET A 146 -3.93 11.43 5.10
C MET A 146 -4.78 12.70 5.28
N ASP A 147 -5.64 13.04 4.30
CA ASP A 147 -6.53 14.20 4.39
C ASP A 147 -7.43 14.12 5.62
N THR A 148 -8.02 12.95 5.88
CA THR A 148 -8.85 12.73 7.06
C THR A 148 -8.07 12.91 8.36
N GLY A 149 -6.83 12.42 8.41
CA GLY A 149 -5.95 12.57 9.57
C GLY A 149 -5.57 14.03 9.82
N LEU A 150 -5.16 14.74 8.77
CA LEU A 150 -4.79 16.16 8.86
C LEU A 150 -5.98 17.04 9.27
N ARG A 151 -7.17 16.81 8.72
CA ARG A 151 -8.38 17.53 9.12
C ARG A 151 -8.70 17.37 10.60
N LYS A 152 -8.55 16.16 11.15
CA LYS A 152 -8.77 15.90 12.58
C LYS A 152 -7.76 16.58 13.49
N MET A 153 -6.54 16.85 12.99
CA MET A 153 -5.49 17.48 13.79
C MET A 153 -5.58 19.01 13.77
N PHE A 154 -6.09 19.61 12.70
CA PHE A 154 -6.00 21.05 12.48
C PHE A 154 -7.35 21.76 12.35
N PHE A 155 -8.44 21.00 12.26
CA PHE A 155 -9.81 21.51 12.10
C PHE A 155 -10.82 20.74 12.97
#